data_e3c097207b32ae3b7306e208b039df60
#
_entry.id   e3c097207b32ae3b7306e208b039df60
#
_cell.length_a   1.000
_cell.length_b   1.000
_cell.length_c   1.000
_cell.angle_alpha   90.00
_cell.angle_beta   90.00
_cell.angle_gamma   90.00
#
_symmetry.space_group_name_H-M   'P 1'
#
loop_
_entity.id
_entity.type
_entity.pdbx_description
1 polymer ?
#
loop_
_entity_poly.entity_id
_entity_poly.type
_entity_poly.pdbx_seq_one_letter_code
_entity_poly.pdbx_strand_id
1 'polypeptide(L)'
;LVAIEPVSDFILLEQYQPQRDAVTWTQCLGEKLAGLPVSVCQVTSDQAKALIAHAEVHLGVHHSPDLFHVQHDTVQATSFALAGQTRAAAEKLEKAQQHTETLRAYHHDANRQASSQNSLSQVLGEHVQKAEAAEDVSRTQIAACQARQVRAKAARQGLGRDYGPSI
;
A
#
# COMPACT_ATOMS: atom_id res chain seq x y z
N LEU A 1 28.95 -7.23 2.01
CA LEU A 1 28.16 -8.44 2.05
C LEU A 1 28.12 -8.95 3.46
N VAL A 2 26.96 -9.36 3.95
CA VAL A 2 26.78 -9.99 5.27
C VAL A 2 25.88 -11.19 5.10
N ALA A 3 26.28 -12.34 5.63
CA ALA A 3 25.47 -13.54 5.71
C ALA A 3 25.53 -14.10 7.13
N ILE A 4 24.38 -14.45 7.68
CA ILE A 4 24.21 -14.90 9.07
C ILE A 4 23.44 -16.23 9.06
N GLU A 5 23.87 -17.17 9.91
CA GLU A 5 23.08 -18.36 10.22
C GLU A 5 22.07 -17.97 11.32
N PRO A 6 20.75 -18.01 11.05
CA PRO A 6 19.76 -17.37 11.92
C PRO A 6 19.43 -18.13 13.21
N VAL A 7 19.85 -19.39 13.35
CA VAL A 7 19.57 -20.19 14.55
C VAL A 7 20.60 -19.91 15.65
N SER A 8 21.87 -19.78 15.25
CA SER A 8 22.98 -19.53 16.17
C SER A 8 23.50 -18.10 16.18
N ASP A 9 22.96 -17.24 15.33
CA ASP A 9 23.47 -15.89 15.05
C ASP A 9 24.93 -15.85 14.58
N PHE A 10 25.41 -16.97 14.03
CA PHE A 10 26.78 -17.06 13.55
C PHE A 10 26.96 -16.28 12.25
N ILE A 11 27.90 -15.33 12.24
CA ILE A 11 28.21 -14.55 11.03
C ILE A 11 29.09 -15.38 10.11
N LEU A 12 28.50 -15.90 9.03
CA LEU A 12 29.19 -16.68 8.01
C LEU A 12 30.10 -15.82 7.13
N LEU A 13 29.64 -14.63 6.80
CA LEU A 13 30.32 -13.69 5.93
C LEU A 13 30.08 -12.26 6.41
N GLU A 14 31.16 -11.52 6.60
CA GLU A 14 31.14 -10.06 6.72
C GLU A 14 32.32 -9.51 5.92
N GLN A 15 32.01 -8.93 4.75
CA GLN A 15 33.06 -8.46 3.85
C GLN A 15 32.57 -7.26 3.02
N TYR A 16 33.39 -6.23 2.94
CA TYR A 16 33.17 -5.15 1.98
C TYR A 16 33.50 -5.62 0.57
N GLN A 17 32.55 -5.42 -0.37
CA GLN A 17 32.73 -5.68 -1.79
C GLN A 17 32.18 -4.51 -2.59
N PRO A 18 32.85 -4.06 -3.65
CA PRO A 18 32.36 -2.99 -4.52
C PRO A 18 31.18 -3.42 -5.38
N GLN A 19 31.04 -4.74 -5.60
CA GLN A 19 29.95 -5.33 -6.37
C GLN A 19 29.07 -6.22 -5.49
N ARG A 20 27.79 -6.31 -5.85
CA ARG A 20 26.80 -7.13 -5.13
C ARG A 20 26.03 -8.05 -6.07
N ASP A 21 26.70 -8.53 -7.14
CA ASP A 21 26.13 -9.47 -8.08
C ASP A 21 26.16 -10.92 -7.54
N ALA A 22 25.45 -11.82 -8.22
CA ALA A 22 25.34 -13.22 -7.80
C ALA A 22 26.69 -13.94 -7.79
N VAL A 23 27.60 -13.59 -8.70
CA VAL A 23 28.94 -14.21 -8.80
C VAL A 23 29.78 -13.84 -7.57
N THR A 24 29.80 -12.56 -7.21
CA THR A 24 30.50 -12.06 -6.02
C THR A 24 29.97 -12.72 -4.74
N TRP A 25 28.64 -12.84 -4.61
CA TRP A 25 28.03 -13.56 -3.48
C TRP A 25 28.45 -15.02 -3.44
N THR A 26 28.40 -15.71 -4.58
CA THR A 26 28.75 -17.13 -4.69
C THR A 26 30.22 -17.39 -4.33
N GLN A 27 31.11 -16.55 -4.83
CA GLN A 27 32.54 -16.66 -4.52
C GLN A 27 32.80 -16.41 -3.04
N CYS A 28 32.37 -15.26 -2.50
CA CYS A 28 32.67 -14.88 -1.13
C CYS A 28 32.07 -15.86 -0.10
N LEU A 29 30.82 -16.29 -0.31
CA LEU A 29 30.19 -17.26 0.60
C LEU A 29 30.75 -18.67 0.40
N GLY A 30 31.02 -19.08 -0.83
CA GLY A 30 31.62 -20.38 -1.13
C GLY A 30 32.99 -20.58 -0.45
N GLU A 31 33.85 -19.56 -0.48
CA GLU A 31 35.15 -19.58 0.22
C GLU A 31 35.00 -19.78 1.73
N LYS A 32 33.96 -19.18 2.35
CA LYS A 32 33.69 -19.31 3.78
C LYS A 32 33.10 -20.66 4.14
N LEU A 33 32.22 -21.19 3.32
CA LEU A 33 31.55 -22.47 3.54
C LEU A 33 32.47 -23.67 3.27
N ALA A 34 33.46 -23.55 2.39
CA ALA A 34 34.35 -24.64 2.01
C ALA A 34 35.14 -25.24 3.20
N GLY A 35 35.32 -24.48 4.27
CA GLY A 35 36.03 -24.97 5.50
C GLY A 35 35.08 -25.47 6.59
N LEU A 36 33.74 -25.45 6.37
CA LEU A 36 32.78 -25.81 7.41
C LEU A 36 32.06 -27.12 7.06
N PRO A 37 31.81 -28.00 8.03
CA PRO A 37 31.04 -29.23 7.82
C PRO A 37 29.54 -28.96 7.80
N VAL A 38 29.09 -28.05 6.94
CA VAL A 38 27.69 -27.59 6.83
C VAL A 38 27.22 -27.66 5.41
N SER A 39 25.91 -27.80 5.22
CA SER A 39 25.23 -27.65 3.93
C SER A 39 24.17 -26.56 4.04
N VAL A 40 24.12 -25.67 3.07
CA VAL A 40 23.04 -24.69 2.97
C VAL A 40 21.79 -25.41 2.48
N CYS A 41 20.68 -25.31 3.20
CA CYS A 41 19.41 -25.89 2.80
C CYS A 41 18.42 -24.84 2.29
N GLN A 42 18.59 -23.58 2.69
CA GLN A 42 17.72 -22.47 2.32
C GLN A 42 18.46 -21.15 2.47
N VAL A 43 18.10 -20.17 1.65
CA VAL A 43 18.55 -18.76 1.80
C VAL A 43 17.34 -17.88 2.00
N THR A 44 17.40 -16.99 2.99
CA THR A 44 16.40 -15.94 3.20
C THR A 44 17.07 -14.60 2.98
N SER A 45 16.48 -13.77 2.11
CA SER A 45 17.01 -12.43 1.83
C SER A 45 15.94 -11.49 1.31
N ASP A 46 16.31 -10.22 1.07
CA ASP A 46 15.51 -9.35 0.25
C ASP A 46 15.34 -9.96 -1.16
N GLN A 47 14.39 -9.46 -1.93
CA GLN A 47 14.10 -9.98 -3.28
C GLN A 47 15.07 -9.43 -4.35
N ALA A 48 16.31 -9.11 -3.97
CA ALA A 48 17.32 -8.69 -4.94
C ALA A 48 17.64 -9.84 -5.91
N LYS A 49 17.59 -9.56 -7.21
CA LYS A 49 17.81 -10.57 -8.26
C LYS A 49 19.12 -11.33 -8.11
N ALA A 50 20.17 -10.66 -7.61
CA ALA A 50 21.46 -11.27 -7.37
C ALA A 50 21.41 -12.34 -6.27
N LEU A 51 20.66 -12.12 -5.19
CA LEU A 51 20.51 -13.07 -4.09
C LEU A 51 19.62 -14.24 -4.45
N ILE A 52 18.55 -13.99 -5.21
CA ILE A 52 17.72 -15.07 -5.77
C ILE A 52 18.55 -15.97 -6.68
N ALA A 53 19.31 -15.38 -7.63
CA ALA A 53 20.16 -16.13 -8.55
C ALA A 53 21.28 -16.89 -7.80
N HIS A 54 21.85 -16.27 -6.75
CA HIS A 54 22.84 -16.96 -5.89
C HIS A 54 22.22 -18.19 -5.22
N ALA A 55 21.04 -18.06 -4.61
CA ALA A 55 20.38 -19.18 -3.95
C ALA A 55 19.95 -20.29 -4.90
N GLU A 56 19.21 -19.94 -5.94
CA GLU A 56 18.53 -20.93 -6.81
C GLU A 56 19.44 -21.51 -7.88
N VAL A 57 20.29 -20.67 -8.52
CA VAL A 57 21.14 -21.10 -9.63
C VAL A 57 22.50 -21.60 -9.15
N HIS A 58 23.15 -20.91 -8.21
CA HIS A 58 24.50 -21.25 -7.81
C HIS A 58 24.56 -22.22 -6.62
N LEU A 59 23.68 -22.07 -5.63
CA LEU A 59 23.61 -23.01 -4.51
C LEU A 59 22.61 -24.16 -4.75
N GLY A 60 21.66 -24.00 -5.66
CA GLY A 60 20.61 -25.00 -5.93
C GLY A 60 19.63 -25.19 -4.76
N VAL A 61 19.43 -24.17 -3.94
CA VAL A 61 18.57 -24.22 -2.76
C VAL A 61 17.39 -23.28 -2.88
N HIS A 62 16.36 -23.51 -2.05
CA HIS A 62 15.18 -22.64 -2.03
C HIS A 62 15.53 -21.24 -1.50
N HIS A 63 15.06 -20.21 -2.23
CA HIS A 63 15.07 -18.83 -1.79
C HIS A 63 13.74 -18.46 -1.13
N SER A 64 13.77 -18.05 0.12
CA SER A 64 12.62 -17.45 0.80
C SER A 64 12.78 -15.94 0.89
N PRO A 65 11.76 -15.17 0.51
CA PRO A 65 11.80 -13.73 0.74
C PRO A 65 11.83 -13.41 2.24
N ASP A 66 12.60 -12.41 2.61
CA ASP A 66 12.59 -11.87 3.96
C ASP A 66 11.20 -11.31 4.28
N LEU A 67 10.61 -11.79 5.35
CA LEU A 67 9.26 -11.43 5.79
C LEU A 67 9.11 -9.92 6.03
N PHE A 68 10.16 -9.27 6.55
CA PHE A 68 10.17 -7.83 6.77
C PHE A 68 10.00 -7.05 5.44
N HIS A 69 10.74 -7.44 4.39
CA HIS A 69 10.65 -6.79 3.09
C HIS A 69 9.30 -7.04 2.42
N VAL A 70 8.77 -8.27 2.49
CA VAL A 70 7.43 -8.59 1.98
C VAL A 70 6.35 -7.77 2.69
N GLN A 71 6.46 -7.66 4.01
CA GLN A 71 5.54 -6.85 4.81
C GLN A 71 5.65 -5.36 4.45
N HIS A 72 6.86 -4.83 4.32
CA HIS A 72 7.11 -3.45 3.94
C HIS A 72 6.49 -3.12 2.58
N ASP A 73 6.74 -3.93 1.57
CA ASP A 73 6.23 -3.73 0.21
C ASP A 73 4.70 -3.84 0.15
N THR A 74 4.13 -4.82 0.84
CA THR A 74 2.67 -4.97 0.97
C THR A 74 2.04 -3.74 1.61
N VAL A 75 2.64 -3.21 2.67
CA VAL A 75 2.18 -2.00 3.36
C VAL A 75 2.29 -0.78 2.47
N GLN A 76 3.39 -0.61 1.74
CA GLN A 76 3.53 0.50 0.80
C GLN A 76 2.47 0.44 -0.30
N ALA A 77 2.35 -0.69 -1.00
CA ALA A 77 1.39 -0.86 -2.08
C ALA A 77 -0.06 -0.59 -1.63
N THR A 78 -0.47 -1.17 -0.49
CA THR A 78 -1.82 -0.96 0.06
C THR A 78 -2.05 0.48 0.53
N SER A 79 -1.06 1.14 1.12
CA SER A 79 -1.17 2.52 1.60
C SER A 79 -1.36 3.50 0.44
N PHE A 80 -0.61 3.35 -0.65
CA PHE A 80 -0.77 4.18 -1.86
C PHE A 80 -2.13 3.97 -2.53
N ALA A 81 -2.56 2.72 -2.67
CA ALA A 81 -3.85 2.40 -3.26
C ALA A 81 -5.02 2.99 -2.45
N LEU A 82 -5.00 2.84 -1.12
CA LEU A 82 -6.02 3.40 -0.24
C LEU A 82 -6.01 4.93 -0.22
N ALA A 83 -4.83 5.56 -0.22
CA ALA A 83 -4.72 7.01 -0.30
C ALA A 83 -5.28 7.55 -1.63
N GLY A 84 -5.00 6.86 -2.75
CA GLY A 84 -5.56 7.19 -4.06
C GLY A 84 -7.09 7.08 -4.08
N GLN A 85 -7.64 6.01 -3.53
CA GLN A 85 -9.10 5.83 -3.43
C GLN A 85 -9.76 6.93 -2.57
N THR A 86 -9.15 7.29 -1.45
CA THR A 86 -9.68 8.34 -0.57
C THR A 86 -9.64 9.71 -1.25
N ARG A 87 -8.57 10.03 -1.97
CA ARG A 87 -8.46 11.27 -2.74
C ARG A 87 -9.51 11.34 -3.84
N ALA A 88 -9.68 10.26 -4.61
CA ALA A 88 -10.68 10.21 -5.66
C ALA A 88 -12.12 10.33 -5.11
N ALA A 89 -12.40 9.74 -3.94
CA ALA A 89 -13.68 9.87 -3.27
C ALA A 89 -13.91 11.31 -2.75
N ALA A 90 -12.87 11.98 -2.25
CA ALA A 90 -12.95 13.37 -1.82
C ALA A 90 -13.24 14.33 -2.99
N GLU A 91 -12.57 14.15 -4.13
CA GLU A 91 -12.83 14.92 -5.35
C GLU A 91 -14.26 14.74 -5.88
N LYS A 92 -14.79 13.51 -5.79
CA LYS A 92 -16.19 13.24 -6.16
C LYS A 92 -17.17 13.96 -5.24
N LEU A 93 -16.91 13.94 -3.92
CA LEU A 93 -17.75 14.64 -2.95
C LEU A 93 -17.72 16.15 -3.20
N GLU A 94 -16.55 16.73 -3.41
CA GLU A 94 -16.42 18.16 -3.71
C GLU A 94 -17.21 18.57 -4.96
N LYS A 95 -17.09 17.79 -6.04
CA LYS A 95 -17.88 18.04 -7.28
C LYS A 95 -19.38 17.90 -7.05
N ALA A 96 -19.82 16.92 -6.25
CA ALA A 96 -21.23 16.75 -5.91
C ALA A 96 -21.75 17.95 -5.09
N GLN A 97 -20.97 18.43 -4.11
CA GLN A 97 -21.31 19.60 -3.32
C GLN A 97 -21.43 20.87 -4.17
N GLN A 98 -20.45 21.14 -5.03
CA GLN A 98 -20.48 22.28 -5.96
C GLN A 98 -21.71 22.23 -6.88
N HIS A 99 -22.05 21.03 -7.38
CA HIS A 99 -23.22 20.84 -8.21
C HIS A 99 -24.52 21.10 -7.44
N THR A 100 -24.63 20.57 -6.23
CA THR A 100 -25.79 20.78 -5.33
C THR A 100 -25.97 22.26 -5.00
N GLU A 101 -24.90 22.98 -4.66
CA GLU A 101 -24.94 24.41 -4.40
C GLU A 101 -25.41 25.23 -5.61
N THR A 102 -24.89 24.88 -6.78
CA THR A 102 -25.29 25.54 -8.04
C THR A 102 -26.78 25.35 -8.29
N LEU A 103 -27.29 24.12 -8.15
CA LEU A 103 -28.73 23.85 -8.36
C LEU A 103 -29.61 24.52 -7.31
N ARG A 104 -29.15 24.58 -6.05
CA ARG A 104 -29.87 25.31 -4.98
C ARG A 104 -29.99 26.81 -5.30
N ALA A 105 -28.90 27.41 -5.79
CA ALA A 105 -28.89 28.81 -6.20
C ALA A 105 -29.92 29.06 -7.33
N TYR A 106 -29.92 28.25 -8.37
CA TYR A 106 -30.89 28.34 -9.45
C TYR A 106 -32.34 28.14 -8.99
N HIS A 107 -32.57 27.15 -8.12
CA HIS A 107 -33.90 26.91 -7.54
C HIS A 107 -34.37 28.09 -6.68
N HIS A 108 -33.50 28.67 -5.89
CA HIS A 108 -33.81 29.85 -5.09
C HIS A 108 -34.18 31.06 -5.98
N ASP A 109 -33.41 31.31 -7.05
CA ASP A 109 -33.68 32.42 -7.97
C ASP A 109 -34.96 32.20 -8.76
N ALA A 110 -35.25 30.97 -9.21
CA ALA A 110 -36.50 30.63 -9.83
C ALA A 110 -37.70 30.87 -8.91
N ASN A 111 -37.59 30.50 -7.63
CA ASN A 111 -38.64 30.74 -6.63
C ASN A 111 -38.87 32.25 -6.35
N ARG A 112 -37.83 33.08 -6.41
CA ARG A 112 -37.99 34.54 -6.27
C ARG A 112 -38.67 35.21 -7.45
N GLN A 113 -38.52 34.66 -8.65
CA GLN A 113 -39.10 35.19 -9.89
C GLN A 113 -40.48 34.61 -10.17
N ALA A 114 -40.92 33.58 -9.44
CA ALA A 114 -42.14 32.83 -9.71
C ALA A 114 -43.39 33.50 -9.15
N SER A 115 -43.86 34.53 -9.85
CA SER A 115 -45.31 34.84 -9.86
C SER A 115 -46.07 34.08 -10.96
N SER A 116 -45.41 33.33 -11.86
CA SER A 116 -46.06 32.68 -13.01
C SER A 116 -45.49 31.35 -13.49
N GLN A 117 -44.46 30.74 -12.87
CA GLN A 117 -43.81 29.53 -13.40
C GLN A 117 -43.62 28.41 -12.35
N ASN A 118 -44.73 27.88 -11.85
CA ASN A 118 -44.69 26.73 -10.90
C ASN A 118 -43.96 25.47 -11.45
N SER A 119 -44.02 25.22 -12.77
CA SER A 119 -43.44 24.02 -13.38
C SER A 119 -41.89 24.02 -13.35
N LEU A 120 -41.23 25.14 -13.61
CA LEU A 120 -39.78 25.24 -13.62
C LEU A 120 -39.22 25.07 -12.20
N SER A 121 -39.84 25.71 -11.21
CA SER A 121 -39.45 25.57 -9.80
C SER A 121 -39.59 24.12 -9.29
N GLN A 122 -40.65 23.42 -9.71
CA GLN A 122 -40.87 22.03 -9.35
C GLN A 122 -39.75 21.12 -9.94
N VAL A 123 -39.44 21.27 -11.24
CA VAL A 123 -38.38 20.48 -11.90
C VAL A 123 -37.02 20.75 -11.27
N LEU A 124 -36.69 22.01 -10.97
CA LEU A 124 -35.45 22.35 -10.29
C LEU A 124 -35.40 21.76 -8.87
N GLY A 125 -36.52 21.75 -8.15
CA GLY A 125 -36.63 21.10 -6.85
C GLY A 125 -36.31 19.59 -6.90
N GLU A 126 -36.84 18.88 -7.91
CA GLU A 126 -36.50 17.46 -8.12
C GLU A 126 -35.03 17.25 -8.45
N HIS A 127 -34.41 18.14 -9.24
CA HIS A 127 -32.97 18.08 -9.52
C HIS A 127 -32.13 18.35 -8.28
N VAL A 128 -32.49 19.28 -7.41
CA VAL A 128 -31.83 19.52 -6.13
C VAL A 128 -31.90 18.28 -5.26
N GLN A 129 -33.06 17.65 -5.11
CA GLN A 129 -33.17 16.41 -4.31
C GLN A 129 -32.29 15.27 -4.84
N LYS A 130 -32.22 15.09 -6.18
CA LYS A 130 -31.34 14.10 -6.79
C LYS A 130 -29.86 14.42 -6.54
N ALA A 131 -29.47 15.68 -6.60
CA ALA A 131 -28.11 16.11 -6.33
C ALA A 131 -27.73 15.91 -4.85
N GLU A 132 -28.64 16.21 -3.93
CA GLU A 132 -28.46 15.96 -2.50
C GLU A 132 -28.29 14.46 -2.20
N ALA A 133 -29.09 13.60 -2.82
CA ALA A 133 -28.94 12.16 -2.68
C ALA A 133 -27.59 11.66 -3.23
N ALA A 134 -27.12 12.23 -4.35
CA ALA A 134 -25.80 11.90 -4.90
C ALA A 134 -24.65 12.40 -4.01
N GLU A 135 -24.80 13.55 -3.36
CA GLU A 135 -23.88 14.07 -2.36
C GLU A 135 -23.79 13.14 -1.14
N ASP A 136 -24.93 12.67 -0.62
CA ASP A 136 -24.96 11.75 0.52
C ASP A 136 -24.30 10.41 0.21
N VAL A 137 -24.49 9.86 -1.00
CA VAL A 137 -23.79 8.68 -1.48
C VAL A 137 -22.27 8.92 -1.50
N SER A 138 -21.83 10.07 -2.03
CA SER A 138 -20.41 10.43 -2.09
C SER A 138 -19.82 10.62 -0.70
N ARG A 139 -20.56 11.19 0.24
CA ARG A 139 -20.18 11.35 1.66
C ARG A 139 -20.03 10.01 2.35
N THR A 140 -20.92 9.07 2.09
CA THR A 140 -20.83 7.69 2.59
C THR A 140 -19.61 6.97 2.01
N GLN A 141 -19.32 7.19 0.74
CA GLN A 141 -18.18 6.57 0.07
C GLN A 141 -16.83 7.06 0.64
N ILE A 142 -16.66 8.36 0.90
CA ILE A 142 -15.42 8.88 1.52
C ILE A 142 -15.26 8.35 2.94
N ALA A 143 -16.33 8.30 3.74
CA ALA A 143 -16.29 7.73 5.08
C ALA A 143 -15.85 6.25 5.07
N ALA A 144 -16.35 5.46 4.11
CA ALA A 144 -15.94 4.09 3.94
C ALA A 144 -14.45 3.94 3.55
N CYS A 145 -13.94 4.82 2.67
CA CYS A 145 -12.53 4.83 2.30
C CYS A 145 -11.63 5.20 3.49
N GLN A 146 -12.00 6.21 4.26
CA GLN A 146 -11.29 6.62 5.48
C GLN A 146 -11.28 5.51 6.53
N ALA A 147 -12.40 4.82 6.73
CA ALA A 147 -12.48 3.69 7.64
C ALA A 147 -11.56 2.51 7.19
N ARG A 148 -11.42 2.27 5.89
CA ARG A 148 -10.45 1.28 5.37
C ARG A 148 -9.01 1.70 5.65
N GLN A 149 -8.66 2.96 5.49
CA GLN A 149 -7.31 3.46 5.82
C GLN A 149 -6.99 3.29 7.30
N VAL A 150 -7.93 3.62 8.18
CA VAL A 150 -7.77 3.46 9.64
C VAL A 150 -7.53 1.99 9.99
N ARG A 151 -8.34 1.08 9.43
CA ARG A 151 -8.17 -0.37 9.66
C ARG A 151 -6.83 -0.88 9.14
N ALA A 152 -6.41 -0.47 7.95
CA ALA A 152 -5.11 -0.85 7.38
C ALA A 152 -3.95 -0.34 8.24
N LYS A 153 -4.05 0.90 8.76
CA LYS A 153 -3.05 1.46 9.68
C LYS A 153 -2.99 0.68 11.00
N ALA A 154 -4.14 0.32 11.57
CA ALA A 154 -4.19 -0.46 12.80
C ALA A 154 -3.60 -1.88 12.61
N ALA A 155 -3.94 -2.55 11.50
CA ALA A 155 -3.36 -3.85 11.17
C ALA A 155 -1.84 -3.79 11.02
N ARG A 156 -1.32 -2.75 10.35
CA ARG A 156 0.13 -2.51 10.21
C ARG A 156 0.79 -2.34 11.57
N GLN A 157 0.20 -1.57 12.48
CA GLN A 157 0.75 -1.37 13.82
C GLN A 157 0.75 -2.67 14.63
N GLY A 158 -0.26 -3.52 14.47
CA GLY A 158 -0.29 -4.85 15.06
C GLY A 158 0.84 -5.73 14.55
N LEU A 159 1.01 -5.81 13.22
CA LEU A 159 2.09 -6.59 12.61
C LEU A 159 3.48 -6.09 13.06
N GLY A 160 3.70 -4.77 13.09
CA GLY A 160 4.98 -4.21 13.53
C GLY A 160 5.29 -4.49 15.00
N ARG A 161 4.27 -4.61 15.86
CA ARG A 161 4.44 -4.96 17.27
C ARG A 161 4.71 -6.44 17.48
N ASP A 162 4.02 -7.31 16.72
CA ASP A 162 4.03 -8.75 16.95
C ASP A 162 5.20 -9.44 16.23
N TYR A 163 5.74 -8.84 15.17
CA TYR A 163 6.82 -9.36 14.33
C TYR A 163 7.99 -8.39 14.14
N GLY A 164 7.98 -7.26 14.83
CA GLY A 164 9.11 -6.35 14.84
C GLY A 164 10.29 -6.95 15.60
N PRO A 165 11.54 -6.50 15.32
CA PRO A 165 12.68 -6.99 16.06
C PRO A 165 12.48 -6.73 17.55
N SER A 166 12.60 -7.78 18.35
CA SER A 166 12.74 -7.64 19.79
C SER A 166 14.10 -7.00 20.03
N ILE A 167 14.10 -5.68 20.25
CA ILE A 167 15.29 -4.94 20.65
C ILE A 167 15.47 -5.11 22.16
#